data_0b1377b06eaf7fa6251a22db8f4700fb
#
_entry.id   0b1377b06eaf7fa6251a22db8f4700fb
#
_cell.length_a   1.000
_cell.length_b   1.000
_cell.length_c   1.000
_cell.angle_alpha   90.00
_cell.angle_beta   90.00
_cell.angle_gamma   90.00
#
_symmetry.space_group_name_H-M   'P 1'
#
loop_
_entity.id
_entity.type
_entity.pdbx_description
1 polymer ?
#
loop_
_entity_poly.entity_id
_entity_poly.type
_entity_poly.pdbx_seq_one_letter_code
_entity_poly.pdbx_strand_id
1 'polypeptide(L)'
;MQVFDLKRLMLPALALALLCSGPALANEAKSANELPAMRWDSAAKAAEWTAEALAQVAEHDAELTDLIPKDIDVYCPGYAQASPQDRRAFWVSIISATAKYESGFNAKALGLNGRYVGLMQISLATARHSGCEATTTASLKDGTANLSCAIKIIAPRVSADGMVAGDGNKGIARDWGPWAKARTRATIAKWTRAQEYCQG
;
A
#
# COMPACT_ATOMS: atom_id res chain seq x y z
N MET A 1 -60.32 -69.64 24.80
CA MET A 1 -59.50 -69.12 23.69
C MET A 1 -59.05 -67.73 24.14
N GLN A 2 -57.87 -67.68 24.75
CA GLN A 2 -57.34 -66.48 25.41
C GLN A 2 -56.36 -65.80 24.48
N VAL A 3 -56.54 -64.53 24.27
CA VAL A 3 -55.68 -63.68 23.53
C VAL A 3 -54.79 -62.96 24.51
N PHE A 4 -53.48 -63.21 24.44
CA PHE A 4 -52.47 -62.52 25.26
C PHE A 4 -52.11 -61.20 24.64
N ASP A 5 -52.32 -60.14 25.40
CA ASP A 5 -51.91 -58.76 25.11
C ASP A 5 -50.52 -58.52 25.60
N LEU A 6 -49.58 -58.28 24.68
CA LEU A 6 -48.17 -58.03 25.02
C LEU A 6 -47.85 -56.53 24.92
N LYS A 7 -48.00 -55.82 26.06
CA LYS A 7 -47.58 -54.42 26.16
C LYS A 7 -46.06 -54.32 26.06
N ARG A 8 -45.58 -53.79 24.94
CA ARG A 8 -44.17 -53.41 24.76
C ARG A 8 -43.86 -52.14 25.57
N LEU A 9 -42.99 -52.26 26.53
CA LEU A 9 -42.33 -51.12 27.22
C LEU A 9 -41.32 -50.48 26.26
N MET A 10 -41.59 -49.26 25.86
CA MET A 10 -40.59 -48.41 25.19
C MET A 10 -39.82 -47.61 26.24
N LEU A 11 -38.51 -47.87 26.39
CA LEU A 11 -37.59 -46.99 27.06
C LEU A 11 -37.18 -45.82 26.18
N PRO A 12 -37.12 -44.59 26.66
CA PRO A 12 -36.58 -43.48 25.88
C PRO A 12 -35.03 -43.52 25.92
N ALA A 13 -34.41 -43.61 24.77
CA ALA A 13 -33.00 -43.43 24.59
C ALA A 13 -32.64 -41.93 24.79
N LEU A 14 -31.93 -41.65 25.88
CA LEU A 14 -31.39 -40.31 26.19
C LEU A 14 -30.18 -40.08 25.28
N ALA A 15 -30.33 -39.33 24.18
CA ALA A 15 -29.21 -38.90 23.33
C ALA A 15 -28.46 -37.73 24.01
N LEU A 16 -27.28 -38.03 24.51
CA LEU A 16 -26.37 -37.05 25.09
C LEU A 16 -25.65 -36.34 23.92
N ALA A 17 -26.12 -35.15 23.52
CA ALA A 17 -25.46 -34.32 22.51
C ALA A 17 -24.24 -33.64 23.17
N LEU A 18 -23.04 -34.13 22.86
CA LEU A 18 -21.79 -33.42 23.17
C LEU A 18 -21.71 -32.18 22.27
N LEU A 19 -21.92 -31.01 22.85
CA LEU A 19 -21.62 -29.73 22.23
C LEU A 19 -20.10 -29.52 22.26
N CYS A 20 -19.41 -29.89 21.18
CA CYS A 20 -18.04 -29.44 20.92
C CYS A 20 -18.04 -27.96 20.57
N SER A 21 -17.95 -27.09 21.57
CA SER A 21 -17.64 -25.68 21.39
C SER A 21 -16.15 -25.58 21.11
N GLY A 22 -15.73 -25.73 19.84
CA GLY A 22 -14.40 -25.33 19.39
C GLY A 22 -14.30 -23.81 19.41
N PRO A 23 -13.11 -23.22 19.72
CA PRO A 23 -12.93 -21.79 19.55
C PRO A 23 -13.08 -21.47 18.08
N ALA A 24 -14.11 -20.70 17.73
CA ALA A 24 -14.23 -20.08 16.42
C ALA A 24 -13.02 -19.13 16.30
N LEU A 25 -12.06 -19.48 15.47
CA LEU A 25 -11.07 -18.54 14.96
C LEU A 25 -11.84 -17.49 14.17
N ALA A 26 -12.15 -16.39 14.84
CA ALA A 26 -12.62 -15.18 14.16
C ALA A 26 -11.46 -14.68 13.32
N ASN A 27 -11.38 -15.15 12.09
CA ASN A 27 -10.63 -14.49 11.05
C ASN A 27 -11.43 -13.22 10.74
N GLU A 28 -11.10 -12.13 11.44
CA GLU A 28 -11.67 -10.82 11.14
C GLU A 28 -11.26 -10.49 9.71
N ALA A 29 -12.16 -10.75 8.76
CA ALA A 29 -12.01 -10.28 7.41
C ALA A 29 -11.88 -8.75 7.49
N LYS A 30 -10.66 -8.25 7.26
CA LYS A 30 -10.36 -6.81 7.18
C LYS A 30 -11.43 -6.18 6.29
N SER A 31 -12.16 -5.23 6.85
CA SER A 31 -13.23 -4.53 6.11
C SER A 31 -12.64 -4.00 4.81
N ALA A 32 -13.23 -4.39 3.67
CA ALA A 32 -12.78 -3.98 2.33
C ALA A 32 -12.82 -2.45 2.12
N ASN A 33 -13.23 -1.70 3.14
CA ASN A 33 -13.43 -0.26 3.12
C ASN A 33 -12.44 0.51 4.01
N GLU A 34 -11.48 -0.17 4.67
CA GLU A 34 -10.49 0.49 5.49
C GLU A 34 -9.22 0.77 4.67
N LEU A 35 -8.86 2.05 4.57
CA LEU A 35 -7.64 2.46 3.87
C LEU A 35 -6.40 1.96 4.61
N PRO A 36 -5.37 1.48 3.90
CA PRO A 36 -4.14 1.01 4.53
C PRO A 36 -3.39 2.18 5.19
N ALA A 37 -2.69 1.88 6.28
CA ALA A 37 -1.91 2.87 7.01
C ALA A 37 -0.78 3.47 6.16
N MET A 38 -0.68 4.81 6.18
CA MET A 38 0.29 5.60 5.42
C MET A 38 1.06 6.58 6.30
N ARG A 39 2.25 6.99 5.86
CA ARG A 39 3.06 7.96 6.63
C ARG A 39 2.39 9.31 6.77
N TRP A 40 1.49 9.67 5.89
CA TRP A 40 0.75 10.94 5.90
C TRP A 40 -0.60 10.89 6.65
N ASP A 41 -0.93 9.84 7.40
CA ASP A 41 -2.25 9.68 8.04
C ASP A 41 -2.64 10.81 8.99
N SER A 42 -1.67 11.56 9.51
CA SER A 42 -1.93 12.77 10.30
C SER A 42 -2.31 14.01 9.47
N ALA A 43 -2.24 13.93 8.14
CA ALA A 43 -2.60 15.04 7.27
C ALA A 43 -4.11 15.13 7.06
N ALA A 44 -4.64 16.35 6.96
CA ALA A 44 -6.09 16.58 6.81
C ALA A 44 -6.69 15.93 5.54
N LYS A 45 -5.89 15.70 4.50
CA LYS A 45 -6.30 15.09 3.24
C LYS A 45 -5.76 13.66 3.04
N ALA A 46 -5.32 13.01 4.11
CA ALA A 46 -4.71 11.68 4.05
C ALA A 46 -5.56 10.65 3.33
N ALA A 47 -6.85 10.56 3.66
CA ALA A 47 -7.76 9.59 3.03
C ALA A 47 -7.93 9.85 1.52
N GLU A 48 -8.07 11.12 1.12
CA GLU A 48 -8.16 11.52 -0.30
C GLU A 48 -6.88 11.12 -1.07
N TRP A 49 -5.72 11.41 -0.49
CA TRP A 49 -4.43 11.06 -1.10
C TRP A 49 -4.20 9.56 -1.20
N THR A 50 -4.58 8.82 -0.16
CA THR A 50 -4.43 7.36 -0.14
C THR A 50 -5.34 6.70 -1.17
N ALA A 51 -6.62 7.11 -1.25
CA ALA A 51 -7.55 6.57 -2.21
C ALA A 51 -7.12 6.83 -3.67
N GLU A 52 -6.71 8.07 -3.96
CA GLU A 52 -6.21 8.43 -5.29
C GLU A 52 -4.94 7.67 -5.65
N ALA A 53 -3.96 7.61 -4.73
CA ALA A 53 -2.71 6.92 -4.99
C ALA A 53 -2.92 5.41 -5.21
N LEU A 54 -3.83 4.76 -4.48
CA LEU A 54 -4.19 3.36 -4.71
C LEU A 54 -4.81 3.14 -6.10
N ALA A 55 -5.71 4.04 -6.53
CA ALA A 55 -6.31 3.99 -7.85
C ALA A 55 -5.25 4.16 -8.96
N GLN A 56 -4.35 5.13 -8.80
CA GLN A 56 -3.27 5.37 -9.77
C GLN A 56 -2.25 4.23 -9.81
N VAL A 57 -1.89 3.62 -8.67
CA VAL A 57 -1.02 2.43 -8.65
C VAL A 57 -1.69 1.26 -9.36
N ALA A 58 -3.02 1.09 -9.25
CA ALA A 58 -3.75 0.04 -9.95
C ALA A 58 -3.69 0.18 -11.49
N GLU A 59 -3.63 1.40 -12.01
CA GLU A 59 -3.42 1.66 -13.44
C GLU A 59 -2.01 1.28 -13.93
N HIS A 60 -1.08 1.09 -12.98
CA HIS A 60 0.32 0.71 -13.22
C HIS A 60 0.68 -0.66 -12.64
N ASP A 61 -0.29 -1.57 -12.49
CA ASP A 61 -0.06 -2.89 -11.89
C ASP A 61 1.06 -3.66 -12.61
N ALA A 62 1.09 -3.64 -13.93
CA ALA A 62 2.10 -4.34 -14.72
C ALA A 62 3.55 -3.88 -14.40
N GLU A 63 3.76 -2.61 -14.10
CA GLU A 63 5.08 -2.05 -13.79
C GLU A 63 5.42 -2.11 -12.30
N LEU A 64 4.42 -2.15 -11.42
CA LEU A 64 4.58 -2.06 -9.98
C LEU A 64 4.16 -3.33 -9.26
N THR A 65 2.88 -3.68 -9.28
CA THR A 65 2.34 -4.73 -8.39
C THR A 65 2.54 -6.16 -8.90
N ASP A 66 2.57 -6.37 -10.22
CA ASP A 66 2.86 -7.69 -10.82
C ASP A 66 4.36 -8.00 -10.79
N LEU A 67 5.20 -6.97 -10.67
CA LEU A 67 6.63 -7.12 -10.52
C LEU A 67 7.00 -7.48 -9.08
N ILE A 68 7.96 -8.39 -8.91
CA ILE A 68 8.62 -8.64 -7.62
C ILE A 68 10.03 -8.03 -7.70
N PRO A 69 10.26 -6.84 -7.12
CA PRO A 69 11.56 -6.19 -7.14
C PRO A 69 12.62 -7.03 -6.43
N LYS A 70 13.85 -7.03 -6.94
CA LYS A 70 14.96 -7.84 -6.38
C LYS A 70 15.35 -7.45 -4.96
N ASP A 71 15.08 -6.21 -4.55
CA ASP A 71 15.35 -5.67 -3.22
C ASP A 71 14.10 -5.56 -2.35
N ILE A 72 13.01 -6.25 -2.73
CA ILE A 72 11.71 -6.12 -2.05
C ILE A 72 11.76 -6.56 -0.58
N ASP A 73 12.50 -7.62 -0.26
CA ASP A 73 12.60 -8.15 1.11
C ASP A 73 13.19 -7.15 2.10
N VAL A 74 13.95 -6.17 1.61
CA VAL A 74 14.46 -5.06 2.43
C VAL A 74 13.31 -4.19 2.93
N TYR A 75 12.27 -4.01 2.11
CA TYR A 75 11.17 -3.06 2.36
C TYR A 75 9.87 -3.73 2.80
N CYS A 76 9.55 -4.92 2.26
CA CYS A 76 8.27 -5.59 2.44
C CYS A 76 8.43 -7.11 2.31
N PRO A 77 8.87 -7.84 3.36
CA PRO A 77 9.20 -9.28 3.26
C PRO A 77 8.06 -10.17 2.78
N GLY A 78 6.81 -9.82 3.14
CA GLY A 78 5.61 -10.56 2.74
C GLY A 78 5.12 -10.26 1.32
N TYR A 79 5.75 -9.32 0.59
CA TYR A 79 5.25 -8.82 -0.69
C TYR A 79 4.98 -9.91 -1.74
N ALA A 80 5.87 -10.89 -1.87
CA ALA A 80 5.74 -11.93 -2.89
C ALA A 80 4.47 -12.79 -2.72
N GLN A 81 3.99 -12.96 -1.48
CA GLN A 81 2.79 -13.70 -1.11
C GLN A 81 1.58 -12.80 -0.90
N ALA A 82 1.78 -11.48 -0.89
CA ALA A 82 0.74 -10.51 -0.61
C ALA A 82 -0.32 -10.45 -1.72
N SER A 83 -1.55 -10.08 -1.35
CA SER A 83 -2.61 -9.81 -2.31
C SER A 83 -2.26 -8.64 -3.23
N PRO A 84 -2.87 -8.52 -4.42
CA PRO A 84 -2.67 -7.33 -5.27
C PRO A 84 -2.97 -6.02 -4.54
N GLN A 85 -3.97 -6.00 -3.67
CA GLN A 85 -4.34 -4.84 -2.84
C GLN A 85 -3.23 -4.46 -1.87
N ASP A 86 -2.62 -5.45 -1.19
CA ASP A 86 -1.52 -5.21 -0.26
C ASP A 86 -0.24 -4.76 -0.99
N ARG A 87 0.02 -5.30 -2.19
CA ARG A 87 1.12 -4.82 -3.03
C ARG A 87 0.92 -3.37 -3.47
N ARG A 88 -0.30 -2.97 -3.83
CA ARG A 88 -0.63 -1.56 -4.12
C ARG A 88 -0.44 -0.70 -2.88
N ALA A 89 -0.89 -1.16 -1.70
CA ALA A 89 -0.68 -0.47 -0.43
C ALA A 89 0.82 -0.26 -0.14
N PHE A 90 1.65 -1.25 -0.41
CA PHE A 90 3.11 -1.11 -0.30
C PHE A 90 3.64 0.04 -1.18
N TRP A 91 3.26 0.10 -2.47
CA TRP A 91 3.75 1.18 -3.35
C TRP A 91 3.27 2.56 -2.90
N VAL A 92 2.02 2.69 -2.47
CA VAL A 92 1.53 3.95 -1.89
C VAL A 92 2.30 4.29 -0.61
N SER A 93 2.67 3.30 0.20
CA SER A 93 3.46 3.48 1.41
C SER A 93 4.86 4.06 1.13
N ILE A 94 5.53 3.56 0.09
CA ILE A 94 6.81 4.07 -0.41
C ILE A 94 6.69 5.55 -0.82
N ILE A 95 5.62 5.89 -1.53
CA ILE A 95 5.35 7.27 -1.97
C ILE A 95 5.07 8.17 -0.77
N SER A 96 4.24 7.72 0.18
CA SER A 96 3.93 8.49 1.39
C SER A 96 5.16 8.71 2.26
N ALA A 97 6.03 7.70 2.36
CA ALA A 97 7.29 7.84 3.07
C ALA A 97 8.24 8.83 2.36
N THR A 98 8.24 8.85 1.03
CA THR A 98 9.03 9.82 0.24
C THR A 98 8.52 11.25 0.44
N ALA A 99 7.20 11.47 0.40
CA ALA A 99 6.59 12.78 0.62
C ALA A 99 6.97 13.40 1.98
N LYS A 100 7.23 12.55 3.00
CA LYS A 100 7.75 13.03 4.30
C LYS A 100 9.05 13.80 4.16
N TYR A 101 9.95 13.35 3.31
CA TYR A 101 11.27 13.95 3.11
C TYR A 101 11.26 15.07 2.07
N GLU A 102 10.31 15.05 1.15
CA GLU A 102 10.21 16.05 0.08
C GLU A 102 9.49 17.31 0.53
N SER A 103 8.35 17.19 1.19
CA SER A 103 7.49 18.33 1.53
C SER A 103 7.03 18.37 2.98
N GLY A 104 7.32 17.33 3.78
CA GLY A 104 6.72 17.18 5.10
C GLY A 104 5.19 17.08 5.04
N PHE A 105 4.64 16.52 3.96
CA PHE A 105 3.19 16.40 3.66
C PHE A 105 2.50 17.73 3.32
N ASN A 106 3.27 18.74 2.89
CA ASN A 106 2.69 20.00 2.43
C ASN A 106 2.45 19.96 0.91
N ALA A 107 1.20 19.76 0.49
CA ALA A 107 0.83 19.75 -0.93
C ALA A 107 1.10 21.09 -1.65
N LYS A 108 1.24 22.20 -0.92
CA LYS A 108 1.52 23.52 -1.49
C LYS A 108 3.01 23.90 -1.43
N ALA A 109 3.88 22.96 -1.01
CA ALA A 109 5.31 23.23 -0.89
C ALA A 109 5.93 23.69 -2.22
N LEU A 110 6.86 24.63 -2.09
CA LEU A 110 7.71 25.12 -3.17
C LEU A 110 9.16 25.01 -2.74
N GLY A 111 9.91 24.13 -3.41
CA GLY A 111 11.33 23.91 -3.19
C GLY A 111 12.18 24.63 -4.23
N LEU A 112 13.44 24.92 -3.86
CA LEU A 112 14.45 25.54 -4.72
C LEU A 112 13.89 26.73 -5.53
N ASN A 113 13.45 27.77 -4.84
CA ASN A 113 12.88 28.99 -5.44
C ASN A 113 11.68 28.73 -6.39
N GLY A 114 10.83 27.75 -6.04
CA GLY A 114 9.63 27.38 -6.80
C GLY A 114 9.86 26.43 -7.97
N ARG A 115 11.07 25.89 -8.13
CA ARG A 115 11.38 24.91 -9.18
C ARG A 115 10.69 23.56 -8.95
N TYR A 116 10.56 23.14 -7.69
CA TYR A 116 9.94 21.89 -7.29
C TYR A 116 8.64 22.15 -6.54
N VAL A 117 7.59 21.40 -6.82
CA VAL A 117 6.23 21.71 -6.40
C VAL A 117 5.53 20.49 -5.79
N GLY A 118 4.80 20.72 -4.71
CA GLY A 118 3.83 19.81 -4.14
C GLY A 118 4.39 18.72 -3.25
N LEU A 119 3.59 17.70 -2.97
CA LEU A 119 3.91 16.61 -2.04
C LEU A 119 5.23 15.93 -2.38
N MET A 120 5.44 15.62 -3.65
CA MET A 120 6.59 14.88 -4.16
C MET A 120 7.65 15.77 -4.81
N GLN A 121 7.53 17.10 -4.69
CA GLN A 121 8.50 18.07 -5.18
C GLN A 121 8.88 17.84 -6.66
N ILE A 122 7.87 17.82 -7.52
CA ILE A 122 8.05 17.55 -8.96
C ILE A 122 8.31 18.87 -9.68
N SER A 123 9.29 18.88 -10.61
CA SER A 123 9.52 20.02 -11.48
C SER A 123 8.52 20.05 -12.65
N LEU A 124 8.17 21.25 -13.16
CA LEU A 124 7.31 21.37 -14.35
C LEU A 124 7.92 20.69 -15.57
N ALA A 125 9.24 20.70 -15.69
CA ALA A 125 9.93 20.05 -16.80
C ALA A 125 9.78 18.52 -16.70
N THR A 126 9.97 17.95 -15.51
CA THR A 126 9.76 16.51 -15.26
C THR A 126 8.32 16.12 -15.52
N ALA A 127 7.34 16.89 -14.99
CA ALA A 127 5.93 16.59 -15.20
C ALA A 127 5.56 16.53 -16.68
N ARG A 128 6.00 17.51 -17.47
CA ARG A 128 5.75 17.51 -18.93
C ARG A 128 6.45 16.37 -19.65
N HIS A 129 7.72 16.11 -19.32
CA HIS A 129 8.50 15.03 -19.94
C HIS A 129 7.87 13.65 -19.66
N SER A 130 7.33 13.44 -18.46
CA SER A 130 6.69 12.20 -18.05
C SER A 130 5.21 12.09 -18.50
N GLY A 131 4.70 13.10 -19.22
CA GLY A 131 3.33 13.11 -19.71
C GLY A 131 2.29 13.19 -18.60
N CYS A 132 2.61 13.85 -17.46
CA CYS A 132 1.62 14.10 -16.41
C CYS A 132 0.54 15.07 -16.89
N GLU A 133 -0.66 14.95 -16.34
CA GLU A 133 -1.73 15.93 -16.57
C GLU A 133 -1.46 17.24 -15.84
N ALA A 134 -0.90 17.15 -14.61
CA ALA A 134 -0.49 18.30 -13.82
C ALA A 134 0.82 18.89 -14.33
N THR A 135 0.76 19.91 -15.21
CA THR A 135 1.92 20.53 -15.86
C THR A 135 2.13 22.00 -15.49
N THR A 136 1.36 22.53 -14.52
CA THR A 136 1.49 23.89 -14.00
C THR A 136 1.80 23.88 -12.52
N THR A 137 2.34 24.98 -11.99
CA THR A 137 2.56 25.12 -10.55
C THR A 137 1.24 25.00 -9.77
N ALA A 138 0.15 25.51 -10.31
CA ALA A 138 -1.16 25.46 -9.65
C ALA A 138 -1.67 24.00 -9.58
N SER A 139 -1.61 23.24 -10.68
CA SER A 139 -2.05 21.84 -10.69
C SER A 139 -1.15 20.92 -9.87
N LEU A 140 0.18 21.13 -9.85
CA LEU A 140 1.08 20.36 -9.00
C LEU A 140 0.98 20.68 -7.50
N LYS A 141 0.30 21.76 -7.11
CA LYS A 141 -0.07 22.03 -5.70
C LYS A 141 -1.33 21.31 -5.25
N ASP A 142 -2.05 20.67 -6.16
CA ASP A 142 -3.07 19.69 -5.81
C ASP A 142 -2.40 18.38 -5.42
N GLY A 143 -2.71 17.85 -4.22
CA GLY A 143 -2.03 16.67 -3.67
C GLY A 143 -2.31 15.42 -4.49
N THR A 144 -3.55 15.21 -4.94
CA THR A 144 -3.95 14.04 -5.75
C THR A 144 -3.29 14.08 -7.11
N ALA A 145 -3.33 15.21 -7.81
CA ALA A 145 -2.69 15.39 -9.10
C ALA A 145 -1.16 15.26 -9.03
N ASN A 146 -0.54 15.69 -7.92
CA ASN A 146 0.89 15.52 -7.67
C ASN A 146 1.27 14.06 -7.47
N LEU A 147 0.45 13.29 -6.73
CA LEU A 147 0.66 11.86 -6.49
C LEU A 147 0.47 11.04 -7.78
N SER A 148 -0.57 11.32 -8.56
CA SER A 148 -0.78 10.72 -9.87
C SER A 148 0.44 10.92 -10.78
N CYS A 149 0.97 12.14 -10.86
CA CYS A 149 2.19 12.42 -11.59
C CYS A 149 3.41 11.67 -11.04
N ALA A 150 3.58 11.59 -9.72
CA ALA A 150 4.68 10.86 -9.10
C ALA A 150 4.65 9.37 -9.45
N ILE A 151 3.48 8.73 -9.40
CA ILE A 151 3.31 7.30 -9.75
C ILE A 151 3.69 7.08 -11.21
N LYS A 152 3.21 7.92 -12.12
CA LYS A 152 3.55 7.89 -13.54
C LYS A 152 5.05 8.04 -13.82
N ILE A 153 5.79 8.74 -12.96
CA ILE A 153 7.26 8.84 -13.04
C ILE A 153 7.92 7.58 -12.48
N ILE A 154 7.44 7.06 -11.33
CA ILE A 154 8.05 5.92 -10.61
C ILE A 154 7.88 4.61 -11.37
N ALA A 155 6.70 4.33 -11.90
CA ALA A 155 6.35 3.03 -12.49
C ALA A 155 7.36 2.57 -13.56
N PRO A 156 7.69 3.33 -14.61
CA PRO A 156 8.66 2.91 -15.61
C PRO A 156 10.09 2.78 -15.05
N ARG A 157 10.44 3.51 -13.98
CA ARG A 157 11.76 3.39 -13.34
C ARG A 157 11.91 2.07 -12.60
N VAL A 158 10.88 1.72 -11.83
CA VAL A 158 10.84 0.45 -11.08
C VAL A 158 10.82 -0.72 -12.05
N SER A 159 9.98 -0.67 -13.06
CA SER A 159 9.88 -1.72 -14.08
C SER A 159 11.21 -1.93 -14.82
N ALA A 160 11.86 -0.86 -15.27
CA ALA A 160 13.13 -0.95 -16.00
C ALA A 160 14.30 -1.49 -15.14
N ASP A 161 14.34 -1.13 -13.86
CA ASP A 161 15.43 -1.56 -12.96
C ASP A 161 15.15 -2.90 -12.26
N GLY A 162 13.88 -3.30 -12.12
CA GLY A 162 13.46 -4.45 -11.34
C GLY A 162 13.80 -4.28 -9.85
N MET A 163 13.76 -3.04 -9.35
CA MET A 163 14.15 -2.69 -7.97
C MET A 163 13.28 -1.56 -7.41
N VAL A 164 13.07 -1.57 -6.09
CA VAL A 164 12.46 -0.45 -5.37
C VAL A 164 13.40 0.75 -5.37
N ALA A 165 14.65 0.57 -4.93
CA ALA A 165 15.61 1.66 -4.82
C ALA A 165 17.08 1.25 -5.04
N GLY A 166 17.41 -0.05 -5.00
CA GLY A 166 18.80 -0.54 -5.01
C GLY A 166 19.62 0.12 -3.89
N ASP A 167 20.88 0.43 -4.19
CA ASP A 167 21.75 1.16 -3.26
C ASP A 167 21.52 2.69 -3.25
N GLY A 168 20.36 3.13 -3.72
CA GLY A 168 19.97 4.55 -3.78
C GLY A 168 20.16 5.18 -5.17
N ASN A 169 20.17 4.37 -6.21
CA ASN A 169 20.38 4.80 -7.60
C ASN A 169 19.49 4.07 -8.62
N LYS A 170 18.51 3.27 -8.15
CA LYS A 170 17.59 2.48 -8.95
C LYS A 170 16.13 2.81 -8.58
N GLY A 171 15.19 2.40 -9.42
CA GLY A 171 13.76 2.59 -9.17
C GLY A 171 13.45 4.02 -8.75
N ILE A 172 12.74 4.19 -7.63
CA ILE A 172 12.35 5.51 -7.10
C ILE A 172 13.55 6.43 -6.80
N ALA A 173 14.71 5.86 -6.48
CA ALA A 173 15.90 6.64 -6.14
C ALA A 173 16.50 7.40 -7.33
N ARG A 174 16.10 7.09 -8.56
CA ARG A 174 16.56 7.82 -9.75
C ARG A 174 16.08 9.27 -9.79
N ASP A 175 14.87 9.51 -9.27
CA ASP A 175 14.21 10.81 -9.38
C ASP A 175 14.07 11.51 -8.01
N TRP A 176 14.20 10.78 -6.87
CA TRP A 176 14.04 11.33 -5.53
C TRP A 176 15.31 11.22 -4.67
N GLY A 177 15.97 12.37 -4.48
CA GLY A 177 17.24 12.52 -3.78
C GLY A 177 17.32 11.97 -2.35
N PRO A 178 16.29 11.99 -1.52
CA PRO A 178 16.31 11.37 -0.19
C PRO A 178 16.72 9.89 -0.20
N TRP A 179 16.41 9.17 -1.25
CA TRP A 179 16.72 7.74 -1.40
C TRP A 179 18.21 7.46 -1.62
N ALA A 180 19.01 8.43 -2.07
CA ALA A 180 20.47 8.29 -2.17
C ALA A 180 21.14 8.05 -0.80
N LYS A 181 20.49 8.51 0.29
CA LYS A 181 21.02 8.39 1.64
C LYS A 181 20.64 7.04 2.27
N ALA A 182 21.64 6.21 2.62
CA ALA A 182 21.42 4.91 3.25
C ALA A 182 20.55 4.99 4.53
N ARG A 183 20.76 6.03 5.36
CA ARG A 183 19.93 6.26 6.57
C ARG A 183 18.45 6.49 6.24
N THR A 184 18.14 7.22 5.17
CA THR A 184 16.77 7.46 4.74
C THR A 184 16.14 6.15 4.26
N ARG A 185 16.82 5.37 3.42
CA ARG A 185 16.37 4.05 2.97
C ARG A 185 16.07 3.13 4.16
N ALA A 186 17.01 3.04 5.12
CA ALA A 186 16.81 2.22 6.32
C ALA A 186 15.60 2.67 7.16
N THR A 187 15.35 3.99 7.27
CA THR A 187 14.19 4.51 8.01
C THR A 187 12.89 4.19 7.30
N ILE A 188 12.86 4.31 5.97
CA ILE A 188 11.69 3.96 5.16
C ILE A 188 11.43 2.44 5.27
N ALA A 189 12.46 1.62 5.06
CA ALA A 189 12.37 0.17 5.18
C ALA A 189 11.84 -0.28 6.56
N LYS A 190 12.37 0.30 7.64
CA LYS A 190 11.88 0.00 9.00
C LYS A 190 10.39 0.29 9.15
N TRP A 191 9.91 1.37 8.57
CA TRP A 191 8.50 1.74 8.66
C TRP A 191 7.62 0.85 7.78
N THR A 192 7.98 0.62 6.50
CA THR A 192 7.17 -0.20 5.57
C THR A 192 7.07 -1.65 6.04
N ARG A 193 8.18 -2.23 6.50
CA ARG A 193 8.20 -3.60 7.06
C ARG A 193 7.26 -3.80 8.25
N ALA A 194 6.98 -2.75 9.01
CA ALA A 194 6.08 -2.83 10.17
C ALA A 194 4.59 -2.78 9.81
N GLN A 195 4.25 -2.55 8.53
CA GLN A 195 2.86 -2.48 8.11
C GLN A 195 2.27 -3.87 7.85
N GLU A 196 0.98 -4.05 8.15
CA GLU A 196 0.28 -5.33 8.00
C GLU A 196 0.37 -5.90 6.59
N TYR A 197 0.23 -5.06 5.56
CA TYR A 197 0.33 -5.45 4.16
C TYR A 197 1.74 -5.90 3.72
N CYS A 198 2.73 -5.86 4.63
CA CYS A 198 4.09 -6.33 4.40
C CYS A 198 4.49 -7.54 5.24
N GLN A 199 3.56 -8.09 6.05
CA GLN A 199 3.87 -9.22 6.95
C GLN A 199 3.69 -10.59 6.27
N GLY A 200 2.85 -10.71 5.25
CA GLY A 200 2.57 -11.97 4.55
C GLY A 200 1.57 -12.84 5.28
#